data_5b1b39a8f216c99da7c5b0430df531e6
#
_entry.id   5b1b39a8f216c99da7c5b0430df531e6
#
_cell.length_a   1.000
_cell.length_b   1.000
_cell.length_c   1.000
_cell.angle_alpha   90.00
_cell.angle_beta   90.00
_cell.angle_gamma   90.00
#
_symmetry.space_group_name_H-M   'P 1'
#
loop_
_entity.id
_entity.type
_entity.pdbx_description
1 polymer ?
#
loop_
_entity_poly.entity_id
_entity_poly.type
_entity_poly.pdbx_seq_one_letter_code
_entity_poly.pdbx_strand_id
1 'polypeptide(L)'
;MSVNFNQKRELNINLDILDNIRTAIVIINRQYEYVYSNVAADDILGSAKTIKKIDKLSCEDISIKSYIDAIYVNEQSVMLRDLKFKNFDRVEKICDCNISLCYIEQEECVLIEFNETGRLYNISNDQYLIDQQKATQEMVKGLSHEIKNPLGGIM
;
A
#
# COMPACT_ATOMS: atom_id res chain seq x y z
N MET A 1 16.70 21.21 6.37
CA MET A 1 17.30 20.31 7.36
C MET A 1 18.33 19.43 6.68
N SER A 2 19.55 19.48 7.14
CA SER A 2 20.59 18.65 6.54
C SER A 2 20.59 17.27 7.22
N VAL A 3 20.48 16.23 6.41
CA VAL A 3 20.61 14.86 6.86
C VAL A 3 22.09 14.49 6.71
N ASN A 4 22.67 13.87 7.73
CA ASN A 4 24.06 13.47 7.62
C ASN A 4 24.23 12.33 6.61
N PHE A 5 25.46 12.09 6.18
CA PHE A 5 25.77 11.12 5.13
C PHE A 5 25.27 9.71 5.45
N ASN A 6 25.39 9.27 6.70
CA ASN A 6 24.97 7.94 7.13
C ASN A 6 23.46 7.79 7.07
N GLN A 7 22.71 8.82 7.49
CA GLN A 7 21.25 8.81 7.43
C GLN A 7 20.75 8.75 5.98
N LYS A 8 21.39 9.49 5.08
CA LYS A 8 21.07 9.44 3.65
C LYS A 8 21.30 8.06 3.07
N ARG A 9 22.37 7.41 3.47
CA ARG A 9 22.70 6.07 2.99
C ARG A 9 21.71 5.04 3.47
N GLU A 10 21.34 5.08 4.75
CA GLU A 10 20.32 4.20 5.31
C GLU A 10 18.96 4.40 4.64
N LEU A 11 18.58 5.65 4.43
CA LEU A 11 17.32 5.97 3.75
C LEU A 11 17.30 5.42 2.32
N ASN A 12 18.39 5.55 1.59
CA ASN A 12 18.48 5.03 0.22
C ASN A 12 18.36 3.51 0.18
N ILE A 13 18.97 2.80 1.12
CA ILE A 13 18.86 1.33 1.20
C ILE A 13 17.41 0.94 1.47
N ASN A 14 16.74 1.63 2.39
CA ASN A 14 15.34 1.34 2.71
C ASN A 14 14.42 1.60 1.52
N LEU A 15 14.66 2.66 0.77
CA LEU A 15 13.90 2.97 -0.44
C LEU A 15 14.13 1.92 -1.53
N ASP A 16 15.35 1.44 -1.70
CA ASP A 16 15.65 0.39 -2.66
C ASP A 16 14.91 -0.91 -2.33
N ILE A 17 14.81 -1.24 -1.05
CA ILE A 17 14.03 -2.40 -0.60
C ILE A 17 12.57 -2.22 -0.94
N LEU A 18 12.00 -1.06 -0.64
CA LEU A 18 10.59 -0.77 -0.92
C LEU A 18 10.29 -0.80 -2.43
N ASP A 19 11.22 -0.37 -3.26
CA ASP A 19 11.03 -0.41 -4.71
C ASP A 19 11.03 -1.83 -5.27
N ASN A 20 11.56 -2.80 -4.54
CA ASN A 20 11.56 -4.20 -4.95
C ASN A 20 10.39 -5.00 -4.40
N ILE A 21 9.54 -4.37 -3.59
CA ILE A 21 8.35 -5.02 -3.03
C ILE A 21 7.21 -4.91 -4.04
N ARG A 22 6.46 -6.00 -4.21
CA ARG A 22 5.33 -6.05 -5.15
C ARG A 22 4.09 -5.32 -4.66
N THR A 23 3.96 -5.15 -3.36
CA THR A 23 2.89 -4.35 -2.79
C THR A 23 3.08 -2.89 -3.18
N ALA A 24 2.06 -2.26 -3.71
CA ALA A 24 2.11 -0.84 -4.00
C ALA A 24 2.09 -0.05 -2.70
N ILE A 25 3.09 0.79 -2.50
CA ILE A 25 3.23 1.60 -1.30
C ILE A 25 3.24 3.06 -1.70
N VAL A 26 2.35 3.83 -1.06
CA VAL A 26 2.25 5.27 -1.23
C VAL A 26 2.26 5.92 0.15
N ILE A 27 3.07 6.94 0.31
CA ILE A 27 3.07 7.76 1.54
C ILE A 27 2.72 9.18 1.13
N ILE A 28 1.74 9.75 1.80
CA ILE A 28 1.27 11.11 1.52
C ILE A 28 1.31 11.96 2.78
N ASN A 29 1.45 13.26 2.60
CA ASN A 29 1.35 14.23 3.68
C ASN A 29 -0.11 14.71 3.86
N ARG A 30 -0.31 15.66 4.78
CA ARG A 30 -1.64 16.20 5.06
C ARG A 30 -2.27 16.95 3.90
N GLN A 31 -1.46 17.39 2.94
CA GLN A 31 -1.91 18.05 1.72
C GLN A 31 -2.14 17.08 0.56
N TYR A 32 -2.16 15.77 0.85
CA TYR A 32 -2.29 14.68 -0.14
C TYR A 32 -1.16 14.65 -1.17
N GLU A 33 -0.03 15.29 -0.87
CA GLU A 33 1.13 15.24 -1.74
C GLU A 33 1.91 13.95 -1.51
N TYR A 34 2.44 13.39 -2.57
CA TYR A 34 3.23 12.17 -2.48
C TYR A 34 4.60 12.47 -1.86
N VAL A 35 4.82 11.92 -0.68
CA VAL A 35 6.14 11.93 -0.03
C VAL A 35 6.99 10.81 -0.61
N TYR A 36 6.36 9.67 -0.88
CA TYR A 36 7.01 8.51 -1.48
C TYR A 36 5.99 7.61 -2.18
N SER A 37 6.43 6.96 -3.23
CA SER A 37 5.68 5.86 -3.85
C SER A 37 6.68 4.91 -4.49
N ASN A 38 6.43 3.61 -4.40
CA ASN A 38 7.32 2.62 -4.99
C ASN A 38 6.90 2.29 -6.43
N VAL A 39 7.71 1.46 -7.08
CA VAL A 39 7.46 1.09 -8.48
C VAL A 39 6.12 0.37 -8.65
N ALA A 40 5.76 -0.50 -7.71
CA ALA A 40 4.49 -1.20 -7.76
C ALA A 40 3.29 -0.24 -7.72
N ALA A 41 3.43 0.90 -7.05
CA ALA A 41 2.38 1.92 -7.02
C ALA A 41 2.14 2.54 -8.40
N ASP A 42 3.18 2.66 -9.22
CA ASP A 42 3.03 3.16 -10.59
C ASP A 42 2.19 2.21 -11.44
N ASP A 43 2.38 0.92 -11.24
CA ASP A 43 1.64 -0.10 -12.00
C ASP A 43 0.16 -0.12 -11.60
N ILE A 44 -0.14 0.07 -10.32
CA ILE A 44 -1.50 0.02 -9.82
C ILE A 44 -2.24 1.34 -10.04
N LEU A 45 -1.63 2.46 -9.72
CA LEU A 45 -2.28 3.77 -9.78
C LEU A 45 -2.23 4.42 -11.16
N GLY A 46 -1.31 4.02 -11.99
CA GLY A 46 -1.18 4.54 -13.33
C GLY A 46 -0.17 5.67 -13.46
N SER A 47 0.18 6.00 -14.69
CA SER A 47 1.25 6.95 -15.00
C SER A 47 0.89 8.40 -14.64
N ALA A 48 -0.39 8.73 -14.56
CA ALA A 48 -0.83 10.08 -14.26
C ALA A 48 -0.81 10.42 -12.77
N LYS A 49 -0.36 9.50 -11.90
CA LYS A 49 -0.30 9.77 -10.46
C LYS A 49 0.65 10.92 -10.12
N THR A 50 1.65 11.17 -10.94
CA THR A 50 2.59 12.29 -10.74
C THR A 50 1.91 13.64 -10.84
N ILE A 51 0.76 13.69 -11.51
CA ILE A 51 0.00 14.91 -11.75
C ILE A 51 -1.19 14.99 -10.81
N LYS A 52 -1.80 13.85 -10.52
CA LYS A 52 -3.04 13.80 -9.73
C LYS A 52 -2.76 13.26 -8.32
N LYS A 53 -3.31 13.94 -7.34
CA LYS A 53 -3.20 13.51 -5.93
C LYS A 53 -4.09 12.30 -5.67
N ILE A 54 -3.73 11.52 -4.67
CA ILE A 54 -4.44 10.27 -4.32
C ILE A 54 -5.90 10.52 -3.94
N ASP A 55 -6.22 11.67 -3.35
CA ASP A 55 -7.58 12.01 -3.00
C ASP A 55 -8.51 12.13 -4.21
N LYS A 56 -7.94 12.21 -5.40
CA LYS A 56 -8.69 12.26 -6.66
C LYS A 56 -8.92 10.88 -7.27
N LEU A 57 -8.50 9.83 -6.61
CA LEU A 57 -8.71 8.47 -7.10
C LEU A 57 -10.20 8.15 -7.10
N SER A 58 -10.69 7.67 -8.24
CA SER A 58 -12.11 7.38 -8.43
C SER A 58 -12.45 5.99 -7.90
N CYS A 59 -12.93 5.94 -6.67
CA CYS A 59 -13.33 4.70 -6.03
C CYS A 59 -14.84 4.49 -6.13
N GLU A 60 -15.22 3.25 -6.31
CA GLU A 60 -16.63 2.87 -6.29
C GLU A 60 -17.11 2.79 -4.85
N ASP A 61 -18.27 3.36 -4.56
CA ASP A 61 -18.97 3.30 -3.27
C ASP A 61 -18.28 3.97 -2.07
N ILE A 62 -17.04 4.44 -2.21
CA ILE A 62 -16.36 5.10 -1.10
C ILE A 62 -15.56 6.32 -1.57
N SER A 63 -15.18 7.15 -0.62
CA SER A 63 -14.23 8.22 -0.83
C SER A 63 -12.95 7.90 -0.09
N ILE A 64 -11.87 7.67 -0.82
CA ILE A 64 -10.58 7.39 -0.19
C ILE A 64 -10.12 8.59 0.66
N LYS A 65 -10.46 9.79 0.24
CA LYS A 65 -10.16 11.00 1.00
C LYS A 65 -10.75 10.94 2.40
N SER A 66 -11.99 10.49 2.54
CA SER A 66 -12.65 10.38 3.84
C SER A 66 -11.90 9.42 4.77
N TYR A 67 -11.42 8.31 4.25
CA TYR A 67 -10.64 7.37 5.06
C TYR A 67 -9.29 7.94 5.45
N ILE A 68 -8.62 8.63 4.53
CA ILE A 68 -7.34 9.28 4.82
C ILE A 68 -7.51 10.32 5.92
N ASP A 69 -8.53 11.16 5.81
CA ASP A 69 -8.80 12.21 6.80
C ASP A 69 -9.11 11.60 8.19
N ALA A 70 -9.83 10.49 8.20
CA ALA A 70 -10.15 9.78 9.44
C ALA A 70 -8.91 9.21 10.13
N ILE A 71 -7.92 8.76 9.37
CA ILE A 71 -6.66 8.26 9.92
C ILE A 71 -5.95 9.34 10.73
N TYR A 72 -5.92 10.56 10.24
CA TYR A 72 -5.29 11.67 10.96
C TYR A 72 -6.01 12.02 12.26
N VAL A 73 -7.31 11.77 12.33
CA VAL A 73 -8.11 12.09 13.51
C VAL A 73 -8.10 10.94 14.53
N ASN A 74 -8.31 9.72 14.05
CA ASN A 74 -8.54 8.56 14.92
C ASN A 74 -7.26 7.76 15.19
N GLU A 75 -6.24 7.93 14.37
CA GLU A 75 -4.96 7.22 14.46
C GLU A 75 -5.08 5.69 14.36
N GLN A 76 -6.20 5.21 13.85
CA GLN A 76 -6.46 3.78 13.68
C GLN A 76 -6.36 3.38 12.23
N SER A 77 -5.60 2.33 11.95
CA SER A 77 -5.49 1.81 10.60
C SER A 77 -6.79 1.19 10.13
N VAL A 78 -7.02 1.24 8.83
CA VAL A 78 -8.21 0.71 8.17
C VAL A 78 -7.78 -0.23 7.06
N MET A 79 -8.45 -1.37 6.98
CA MET A 79 -8.29 -2.30 5.87
C MET A 79 -9.56 -2.29 5.03
N LEU A 80 -9.43 -1.92 3.78
CA LEU A 80 -10.52 -1.97 2.80
C LEU A 80 -10.29 -3.17 1.89
N ARG A 81 -11.23 -4.09 1.90
CA ARG A 81 -11.13 -5.28 1.06
C ARG A 81 -11.88 -5.09 -0.23
N ASP A 82 -11.30 -5.62 -1.30
CA ASP A 82 -11.90 -5.58 -2.64
C ASP A 82 -12.34 -4.17 -3.05
N LEU A 83 -11.47 -3.21 -2.78
CA LEU A 83 -11.70 -1.83 -3.18
C LEU A 83 -11.65 -1.74 -4.70
N LYS A 84 -12.76 -1.33 -5.29
CA LYS A 84 -12.86 -1.15 -6.73
C LYS A 84 -12.65 0.32 -7.06
N PHE A 85 -11.74 0.56 -7.97
CA PHE A 85 -11.45 1.93 -8.40
C PHE A 85 -10.95 1.95 -9.84
N LYS A 86 -11.07 3.12 -10.45
CA LYS A 86 -10.37 3.39 -11.71
C LYS A 86 -9.11 4.14 -11.40
N ASN A 87 -7.98 3.61 -11.86
CA ASN A 87 -6.72 4.28 -11.66
C ASN A 87 -6.62 5.56 -12.53
N PHE A 88 -5.51 6.25 -12.45
CA PHE A 88 -5.35 7.51 -13.17
C PHE A 88 -5.20 7.32 -14.68
N ASP A 89 -4.98 6.11 -15.15
CA ASP A 89 -5.04 5.76 -16.57
C ASP A 89 -6.40 5.22 -16.98
N ARG A 90 -7.41 5.32 -16.10
CA ARG A 90 -8.79 4.87 -16.30
C ARG A 90 -8.94 3.37 -16.46
N VAL A 91 -8.01 2.62 -15.89
CA VAL A 91 -8.09 1.16 -15.84
C VAL A 91 -8.76 0.75 -14.53
N GLU A 92 -9.72 -0.16 -14.62
CA GLU A 92 -10.39 -0.69 -13.44
C GLU A 92 -9.44 -1.62 -12.68
N LYS A 93 -9.37 -1.41 -11.37
CA LYS A 93 -8.56 -2.20 -10.46
C LYS A 93 -9.39 -2.63 -9.26
N ILE A 94 -9.08 -3.79 -8.74
CA ILE A 94 -9.64 -4.28 -7.48
C ILE A 94 -8.47 -4.64 -6.58
N CYS A 95 -8.38 -3.96 -5.45
CA CYS A 95 -7.26 -4.13 -4.53
C CYS A 95 -7.75 -4.22 -3.10
N ASP A 96 -7.02 -4.95 -2.27
CA ASP A 96 -7.08 -4.74 -0.84
C ASP A 96 -6.23 -3.53 -0.52
N CYS A 97 -6.76 -2.64 0.29
CA CYS A 97 -6.11 -1.36 0.59
C CYS A 97 -5.99 -1.22 2.10
N ASN A 98 -4.78 -1.06 2.59
CA ASN A 98 -4.52 -0.78 4.00
C ASN A 98 -4.06 0.66 4.14
N ILE A 99 -4.71 1.40 5.04
CA ILE A 99 -4.42 2.82 5.26
C ILE A 99 -4.04 2.98 6.73
N SER A 100 -2.88 3.55 6.99
CA SER A 100 -2.37 3.69 8.35
C SER A 100 -1.59 4.99 8.52
N LEU A 101 -1.49 5.44 9.77
CA LEU A 101 -0.68 6.60 10.12
C LEU A 101 0.79 6.19 10.17
N CYS A 102 1.65 7.04 9.66
CA CYS A 102 3.09 6.88 9.80
C CYS A 102 3.75 8.23 10.02
N TYR A 103 5.02 8.22 10.37
CA TYR A 103 5.79 9.43 10.63
C TYR A 103 7.02 9.43 9.76
N ILE A 104 7.20 10.49 8.99
CA ILE A 104 8.39 10.72 8.18
C ILE A 104 9.02 12.00 8.71
N GLU A 105 10.24 11.88 9.22
CA GLU A 105 10.95 13.00 9.82
C GLU A 105 10.12 13.76 10.85
N GLN A 106 9.40 13.00 11.69
CA GLN A 106 8.54 13.52 12.75
C GLN A 106 7.26 14.20 12.27
N GLU A 107 6.99 14.19 10.96
CA GLU A 107 5.74 14.69 10.43
C GLU A 107 4.76 13.54 10.22
N GLU A 108 3.50 13.78 10.55
CA GLU A 108 2.43 12.82 10.34
C GLU A 108 2.15 12.66 8.85
N CYS A 109 2.20 11.43 8.41
CA CYS A 109 1.87 11.05 7.05
C CYS A 109 0.93 9.85 7.07
N VAL A 110 0.35 9.55 5.94
CA VAL A 110 -0.49 8.36 5.77
C VAL A 110 0.20 7.41 4.81
N LEU A 111 0.34 6.17 5.25
CA LEU A 111 0.84 5.07 4.45
C LEU A 111 -0.35 4.34 3.85
N ILE A 112 -0.36 4.19 2.54
CA ILE A 112 -1.40 3.46 1.81
C ILE A 112 -0.75 2.30 1.08
N GLU A 113 -1.23 1.10 1.35
CA GLU A 113 -0.74 -0.12 0.70
C GLU A 113 -1.86 -0.69 -0.15
N PHE A 114 -1.55 -0.99 -1.41
CA PHE A 114 -2.50 -1.64 -2.31
C PHE A 114 -1.96 -3.01 -2.71
N ASN A 115 -2.78 -4.02 -2.52
CA ASN A 115 -2.52 -5.38 -3.03
C ASN A 115 -3.60 -5.74 -4.02
N GLU A 116 -3.22 -5.94 -5.27
CA GLU A 116 -4.17 -6.30 -6.31
C GLU A 116 -4.67 -7.72 -6.10
N THR A 117 -5.94 -7.84 -5.73
CA THR A 117 -6.57 -9.13 -5.42
C THR A 117 -7.59 -9.55 -6.43
N GLY A 118 -8.14 -8.58 -7.11
CA GLY A 118 -9.23 -8.82 -8.05
C GLY A 118 -8.81 -9.32 -9.37
N ARG A 119 -7.87 -10.18 -9.39
CA ARG A 119 -7.60 -10.65 -10.60
C ARG A 119 -8.68 -11.40 -11.12
N LEU A 120 -8.91 -11.24 -11.99
CA LEU A 120 -9.43 -11.90 -13.06
C LEU A 120 -9.96 -13.26 -12.67
N TYR A 121 -11.02 -13.23 -11.95
CA TYR A 121 -11.74 -14.44 -11.68
C TYR A 121 -12.36 -14.91 -12.97
N ASN A 122 -11.64 -15.76 -13.64
CA ASN A 122 -12.16 -16.53 -14.72
C ASN A 122 -12.74 -17.79 -14.08
N ILE A 123 -13.98 -18.09 -14.37
CA ILE A 123 -14.70 -19.23 -13.78
C ILE A 123 -13.93 -20.54 -13.95
N SER A 124 -13.27 -20.70 -15.08
CA SER A 124 -12.49 -21.91 -15.35
C SER A 124 -11.23 -22.04 -14.51
N ASN A 125 -10.80 -20.97 -13.86
CA ASN A 125 -9.57 -20.94 -13.05
C ASN A 125 -9.82 -20.67 -11.58
N ASP A 126 -11.09 -20.66 -11.14
CA ASP A 126 -11.43 -20.29 -9.77
C ASP A 126 -10.68 -21.12 -8.73
N GLN A 127 -10.64 -22.43 -8.92
CA GLN A 127 -9.96 -23.30 -7.96
C GLN A 127 -8.47 -23.05 -7.90
N TYR A 128 -7.85 -22.85 -9.05
CA TYR A 128 -6.42 -22.55 -9.12
C TYR A 128 -6.10 -21.23 -8.42
N LEU A 129 -6.90 -20.21 -8.63
CA LEU A 129 -6.73 -18.92 -7.99
C LEU A 129 -6.91 -19.00 -6.48
N ILE A 130 -7.90 -19.78 -6.01
CA ILE A 130 -8.12 -19.99 -4.58
C ILE A 130 -6.90 -20.67 -3.96
N ASP A 131 -6.38 -21.70 -4.62
CA ASP A 131 -5.20 -22.42 -4.13
C ASP A 131 -3.98 -21.52 -4.07
N GLN A 132 -3.79 -20.67 -5.09
CA GLN A 132 -2.68 -19.69 -5.08
C GLN A 132 -2.83 -18.68 -3.96
N GLN A 133 -4.03 -18.18 -3.72
CA GLN A 133 -4.26 -17.24 -2.64
C GLN A 133 -3.95 -17.86 -1.28
N LYS A 134 -4.36 -19.08 -1.05
CA LYS A 134 -4.03 -19.79 0.19
C LYS A 134 -2.54 -19.94 0.38
N ALA A 135 -1.82 -20.34 -0.67
CA ALA A 135 -0.37 -20.51 -0.62
C ALA A 135 0.31 -19.17 -0.31
N THR A 136 -0.14 -18.10 -0.95
CA THR A 136 0.40 -16.76 -0.71
C THR A 136 0.13 -16.29 0.70
N GLN A 137 -1.09 -16.50 1.20
CA GLN A 137 -1.45 -16.12 2.57
C GLN A 137 -0.62 -16.87 3.59
N GLU A 138 -0.40 -18.15 3.39
CA GLU A 138 0.43 -18.96 4.27
C GLU A 138 1.88 -18.49 4.26
N MET A 139 2.41 -18.13 3.09
CA MET A 139 3.76 -17.61 2.96
C MET A 139 3.90 -16.27 3.69
N VAL A 140 2.98 -15.34 3.48
CA VAL A 140 2.97 -14.04 4.15
C VAL A 140 2.82 -14.21 5.65
N LYS A 141 1.95 -15.12 6.08
CA LYS A 141 1.77 -15.43 7.48
C LYS A 141 3.05 -15.97 8.12
N GLY A 142 3.75 -16.87 7.42
CA GLY A 142 5.04 -17.36 7.86
C GLY A 142 6.07 -16.25 8.00
N LEU A 143 6.17 -15.37 7.03
CA LEU A 143 7.07 -14.23 7.08
C LEU A 143 6.70 -13.27 8.22
N SER A 144 5.42 -13.02 8.42
CA SER A 144 4.97 -12.20 9.54
C SER A 144 5.37 -12.79 10.88
N HIS A 145 5.27 -14.10 11.04
CA HIS A 145 5.70 -14.76 12.26
C HIS A 145 7.20 -14.65 12.47
N GLU A 146 7.98 -14.84 11.42
CA GLU A 146 9.43 -14.69 11.50
C GLU A 146 9.85 -13.28 11.86
N ILE A 147 9.16 -12.27 11.33
CA ILE A 147 9.47 -10.87 11.60
C ILE A 147 8.96 -10.44 12.96
N LYS A 148 7.74 -10.82 13.31
CA LYS A 148 7.09 -10.37 14.54
C LYS A 148 7.48 -11.18 15.77
N ASN A 149 7.86 -12.42 15.58
CA ASN A 149 8.19 -13.33 16.67
C ASN A 149 9.63 -13.84 16.66
N PRO A 150 10.63 -13.02 16.35
CA PRO A 150 12.00 -13.47 16.47
C PRO A 150 12.34 -13.81 17.90
N LEU A 151 11.59 -13.31 18.85
CA LEU A 151 11.82 -13.47 20.27
C LEU A 151 10.69 -14.21 20.98
N GLY A 152 9.51 -14.21 20.39
CA GLY A 152 8.31 -14.74 21.00
C GLY A 152 8.09 -16.22 20.77
N GLY A 153 8.91 -16.79 19.96
CA GLY A 153 8.68 -18.15 19.56
C GLY A 153 7.50 -18.24 18.60
N ILE A 154 7.32 -19.42 18.14
CA ILE A 154 6.32 -19.70 17.14
C ILE A 154 5.11 -20.26 17.81
N MET A 155 4.03 -19.82 17.35
CA MET A 155 2.79 -20.44 17.80
C MET A 155 2.44 -21.62 16.92
#